data_b0408cc88dc3ead96ae6997876c610da
#
_entry.id   b0408cc88dc3ead96ae6997876c610da
#
_cell.length_a   1.000
_cell.length_b   1.000
_cell.length_c   1.000
_cell.angle_alpha   90.00
_cell.angle_beta   90.00
_cell.angle_gamma   90.00
#
_symmetry.space_group_name_H-M   'P 1'
#
loop_
_entity.id
_entity.type
_entity.pdbx_description
1 polymer ?
#
loop_
_entity_poly.entity_id
_entity_poly.type
_entity_poly.pdbx_seq_one_letter_code
_entity_poly.pdbx_strand_id
1 'polypeptide(L)'
;IGQMNFVEAQVMDVRNGEAVLDSTGLGKITAPASSDFVQKGANIIVAIRPEKLILSAERRSDGLGAVQCTIKTSAYLGDRDHFYVSVDGCEKPFAVAIAETGANSDQSLERQSIVWLSWADESLILLPRD
;
A
#
# COMPACT_ATOMS: atom_id res chain seq x y z
N ILE A 1 15.83 6.54 4.71
CA ILE A 1 14.71 7.44 4.88
C ILE A 1 14.12 7.73 3.51
N GLY A 2 13.00 7.31 3.24
CA GLY A 2 12.28 7.61 2.03
C GLY A 2 10.90 8.14 2.35
N GLN A 3 10.13 8.31 1.32
CA GLN A 3 8.74 8.67 1.47
C GLN A 3 8.00 7.49 2.09
N MET A 4 7.02 7.82 2.91
CA MET A 4 6.09 6.83 3.42
C MET A 4 4.71 7.14 2.89
N ASN A 5 3.96 6.11 2.61
CA ASN A 5 2.58 6.25 2.22
C ASN A 5 1.71 6.10 3.46
N PHE A 6 0.76 7.00 3.63
CA PHE A 6 -0.13 6.98 4.80
C PHE A 6 -1.57 6.96 4.33
N VAL A 7 -2.38 6.12 4.93
CA VAL A 7 -3.83 6.17 4.75
C VAL A 7 -4.50 6.09 6.11
N GLU A 8 -5.68 6.70 6.21
CA GLU A 8 -6.48 6.61 7.43
C GLU A 8 -7.30 5.33 7.39
N ALA A 9 -7.51 4.75 8.55
CA ALA A 9 -8.28 3.52 8.67
C ALA A 9 -8.99 3.46 10.02
N GLN A 10 -10.07 2.70 10.06
CA GLN A 10 -10.77 2.39 11.30
C GLN A 10 -10.63 0.91 11.59
N VAL A 11 -10.34 0.58 12.85
CA VAL A 11 -10.21 -0.81 13.27
C VAL A 11 -11.61 -1.40 13.40
N MET A 12 -11.90 -2.42 12.60
CA MET A 12 -13.18 -3.09 12.60
C MET A 12 -13.21 -4.25 13.59
N ASP A 13 -12.08 -4.96 13.72
CA ASP A 13 -11.97 -6.10 14.61
C ASP A 13 -10.49 -6.37 14.89
N VAL A 14 -10.20 -7.03 16.00
CA VAL A 14 -8.85 -7.47 16.35
C VAL A 14 -8.96 -8.90 16.85
N ARG A 15 -8.24 -9.83 16.22
CA ARG A 15 -8.24 -11.24 16.58
C ARG A 15 -6.87 -11.86 16.37
N ASN A 16 -6.40 -12.61 17.35
CA ASN A 16 -5.19 -13.42 17.22
C ASN A 16 -3.99 -12.62 16.68
N GLY A 17 -3.82 -11.39 17.16
CA GLY A 17 -2.69 -10.58 16.75
C GLY A 17 -2.86 -9.92 15.37
N GLU A 18 -4.06 -9.96 14.80
CA GLU A 18 -4.34 -9.30 13.53
C GLU A 18 -5.51 -8.33 13.66
N ALA A 19 -5.43 -7.23 12.95
CA ALA A 19 -6.51 -6.25 12.89
C ALA A 19 -7.14 -6.26 11.51
N VAL A 20 -8.46 -6.23 11.48
CA VAL A 20 -9.23 -6.01 10.25
C VAL A 20 -9.56 -4.52 10.23
N LEU A 21 -9.17 -3.86 9.16
CA LEU A 21 -9.26 -2.41 9.03
C LEU A 21 -10.12 -2.04 7.84
N ASP A 22 -10.87 -0.96 7.99
CA ASP A 22 -11.56 -0.33 6.87
C ASP A 22 -10.76 0.94 6.54
N SER A 23 -10.06 0.94 5.42
CA SER A 23 -9.15 2.01 5.07
C SER A 23 -9.66 2.85 3.93
N THR A 24 -9.25 4.12 3.93
CA THR A 24 -9.56 5.03 2.84
C THR A 24 -8.81 4.60 1.60
N GLY A 25 -9.54 4.26 0.54
CA GLY A 25 -8.95 3.93 -0.75
C GLY A 25 -8.52 2.48 -0.92
N LEU A 26 -7.96 1.86 0.12
CA LEU A 26 -7.51 0.47 0.01
C LEU A 26 -8.61 -0.53 0.38
N GLY A 27 -9.73 -0.04 0.93
CA GLY A 27 -10.82 -0.89 1.32
C GLY A 27 -10.53 -1.68 2.60
N LYS A 28 -11.10 -2.86 2.69
CA LYS A 28 -10.88 -3.73 3.85
C LYS A 28 -9.53 -4.40 3.74
N ILE A 29 -8.68 -4.18 4.74
CA ILE A 29 -7.32 -4.73 4.79
C ILE A 29 -7.09 -5.39 6.13
N THR A 30 -6.08 -6.26 6.18
CA THR A 30 -5.68 -6.96 7.39
C THR A 30 -4.22 -6.66 7.67
N ALA A 31 -3.88 -6.43 8.93
CA ALA A 31 -2.52 -6.09 9.31
C ALA A 31 -2.18 -6.70 10.68
N PRO A 32 -0.90 -6.97 10.95
CA PRO A 32 -0.50 -7.38 12.29
C PRO A 32 -0.81 -6.28 13.29
N ALA A 33 -1.30 -6.66 14.47
CA ALA A 33 -1.69 -5.72 15.51
C ALA A 33 -1.07 -6.17 16.83
N SER A 34 -0.07 -5.42 17.29
CA SER A 34 0.62 -5.73 18.54
C SER A 34 0.64 -4.55 19.52
N SER A 35 0.04 -3.43 19.16
CA SER A 35 0.05 -2.23 19.99
C SER A 35 -1.30 -1.97 20.65
N ASP A 36 -1.26 -1.38 21.82
CA ASP A 36 -2.46 -1.16 22.61
C ASP A 36 -3.44 -0.19 21.97
N PHE A 37 -2.98 0.70 21.11
CA PHE A 37 -3.90 1.67 20.47
C PHE A 37 -4.74 1.01 19.38
N VAL A 38 -4.42 -0.21 18.96
CA VAL A 38 -5.17 -0.91 17.92
C VAL A 38 -6.32 -1.65 18.60
N GLN A 39 -7.44 -0.98 18.77
CA GLN A 39 -8.63 -1.52 19.40
C GLN A 39 -9.83 -1.29 18.49
N LYS A 40 -10.79 -2.19 18.58
CA LYS A 40 -12.02 -2.10 17.78
C LYS A 40 -12.65 -0.71 17.92
N GLY A 41 -12.94 -0.09 16.79
CA GLY A 41 -13.51 1.24 16.72
C GLY A 41 -12.50 2.37 16.66
N ALA A 42 -11.23 2.10 16.91
CA ALA A 42 -10.20 3.14 16.90
C ALA A 42 -9.93 3.63 15.48
N ASN A 43 -9.64 4.93 15.37
CA ASN A 43 -9.16 5.51 14.12
C ASN A 43 -7.63 5.54 14.18
N ILE A 44 -6.99 5.00 13.17
CA ILE A 44 -5.54 4.86 13.13
C ILE A 44 -5.02 5.25 11.76
N ILE A 45 -3.69 5.26 11.63
CA ILE A 45 -3.01 5.49 10.36
C ILE A 45 -2.32 4.20 9.95
N VAL A 46 -2.43 3.85 8.67
CA VAL A 46 -1.67 2.75 8.08
C VAL A 46 -0.55 3.35 7.25
N ALA A 47 0.67 2.94 7.52
CA ALA A 47 1.85 3.39 6.79
C ALA A 47 2.42 2.22 5.98
N ILE A 48 2.82 2.51 4.75
CA ILE A 48 3.38 1.49 3.85
C ILE A 48 4.62 2.08 3.18
N ARG A 49 5.73 1.36 3.27
CA ARG A 49 6.97 1.78 2.62
C ARG A 49 6.86 1.62 1.11
N PRO A 50 7.39 2.56 0.32
CA PRO A 50 7.29 2.47 -1.14
C PRO A 50 7.85 1.18 -1.73
N GLU A 51 8.94 0.65 -1.15
CA GLU A 51 9.56 -0.58 -1.66
C GLU A 51 8.78 -1.84 -1.30
N LYS A 52 7.75 -1.72 -0.45
CA LYS A 52 6.89 -2.85 -0.08
C LYS A 52 5.62 -2.92 -0.91
N LEU A 53 5.40 -1.93 -1.76
CA LEU A 53 4.27 -1.94 -2.69
C LEU A 53 4.69 -2.58 -4.01
N ILE A 54 3.76 -3.30 -4.61
CA ILE A 54 4.01 -4.05 -5.84
C ILE A 54 3.05 -3.55 -6.91
N LEU A 55 3.59 -3.25 -8.10
CA LEU A 55 2.77 -2.89 -9.25
C LEU A 55 2.78 -4.04 -10.25
N SER A 56 1.62 -4.37 -10.79
CA SER A 56 1.50 -5.42 -11.80
C SER A 56 0.36 -5.09 -12.75
N ALA A 57 0.49 -5.54 -14.00
CA ALA A 57 -0.53 -5.30 -15.01
C ALA A 57 -1.83 -6.01 -14.64
N GLU A 58 -1.74 -7.18 -14.02
CA GLU A 58 -2.90 -7.97 -13.63
C GLU A 58 -2.86 -8.22 -12.13
N ARG A 59 -4.04 -8.47 -11.54
CA ARG A 59 -4.13 -8.76 -10.13
C ARG A 59 -3.35 -10.03 -9.79
N ARG A 60 -2.52 -9.93 -8.75
CA ARG A 60 -1.76 -11.08 -8.30
C ARG A 60 -2.68 -12.10 -7.65
N SER A 61 -2.37 -13.38 -7.86
CA SER A 61 -3.16 -14.49 -7.35
C SER A 61 -2.57 -15.14 -6.10
N ASP A 62 -1.56 -14.50 -5.49
CA ASP A 62 -0.81 -15.08 -4.37
C ASP A 62 -1.33 -14.63 -3.00
N GLY A 63 -2.59 -14.21 -2.92
CA GLY A 63 -3.23 -13.89 -1.64
C GLY A 63 -2.91 -12.52 -1.08
N LEU A 64 -2.21 -11.68 -1.82
CA LEU A 64 -1.88 -10.34 -1.37
C LEU A 64 -3.12 -9.43 -1.43
N GLY A 65 -3.12 -8.40 -0.60
CA GLY A 65 -4.08 -7.30 -0.75
C GLY A 65 -3.83 -6.60 -2.06
N ALA A 66 -4.88 -6.12 -2.72
CA ALA A 66 -4.74 -5.49 -4.03
C ALA A 66 -5.84 -4.49 -4.31
N VAL A 67 -5.49 -3.41 -5.02
CA VAL A 67 -6.43 -2.40 -5.47
C VAL A 67 -5.96 -1.89 -6.83
N GLN A 68 -6.89 -1.48 -7.69
CA GLN A 68 -6.52 -0.87 -8.94
C GLN A 68 -6.02 0.55 -8.72
N CYS A 69 -5.05 0.96 -9.53
CA CYS A 69 -4.50 2.30 -9.47
C CYS A 69 -4.13 2.78 -10.87
N THR A 70 -3.88 4.08 -11.00
CA THR A 70 -3.44 4.67 -12.27
C THR A 70 -2.04 5.25 -12.08
N ILE A 71 -1.13 4.89 -12.96
CA ILE A 71 0.22 5.44 -12.92
C ILE A 71 0.20 6.88 -13.42
N LYS A 72 0.63 7.82 -12.60
CA LYS A 72 0.63 9.24 -12.94
C LYS A 72 1.98 9.72 -13.43
N THR A 73 3.04 9.41 -12.70
CA THR A 73 4.40 9.82 -13.07
C THR A 73 5.39 8.73 -12.68
N SER A 74 6.58 8.81 -13.26
CA SER A 74 7.68 7.94 -12.88
C SER A 74 8.98 8.75 -12.89
N ALA A 75 9.95 8.29 -12.11
CA ALA A 75 11.27 8.89 -12.04
C ALA A 75 12.30 7.79 -11.82
N TYR A 76 13.43 7.92 -12.49
CA TYR A 76 14.51 6.94 -12.38
C TYR A 76 15.59 7.56 -11.49
N LEU A 77 15.74 7.03 -10.29
CA LEU A 77 16.63 7.59 -9.27
C LEU A 77 17.64 6.54 -8.82
N GLY A 78 18.78 6.51 -9.50
CA GLY A 78 19.85 5.57 -9.15
C GLY A 78 19.51 4.14 -9.50
N ASP A 79 19.41 3.28 -8.49
CA ASP A 79 19.16 1.85 -8.67
C ASP A 79 17.67 1.48 -8.57
N ARG A 80 16.80 2.47 -8.45
CA ARG A 80 15.37 2.23 -8.31
C ARG A 80 14.55 3.16 -9.19
N ASP A 81 13.49 2.61 -9.71
CA ASP A 81 12.47 3.38 -10.41
C ASP A 81 11.39 3.76 -9.41
N HIS A 82 11.00 5.02 -9.42
CA HIS A 82 9.94 5.51 -8.54
C HIS A 82 8.70 5.81 -9.37
N PHE A 83 7.57 5.27 -8.94
CA PHE A 83 6.28 5.50 -9.57
C PHE A 83 5.38 6.21 -8.58
N TYR A 84 4.53 7.10 -9.10
CA TYR A 84 3.50 7.76 -8.30
C TYR A 84 2.17 7.38 -8.91
N VAL A 85 1.34 6.73 -8.11
CA VAL A 85 0.09 6.16 -8.59
C VAL A 85 -1.08 6.74 -7.81
N SER A 86 -2.20 6.96 -8.49
CA SER A 86 -3.41 7.43 -7.84
C SER A 86 -4.34 6.25 -7.58
N VAL A 87 -4.96 6.26 -6.41
CA VAL A 87 -5.95 5.27 -6.00
C VAL A 87 -7.24 6.02 -5.69
N ASP A 88 -8.35 5.55 -6.23
CA ASP A 88 -9.64 6.18 -5.98
C ASP A 88 -9.94 6.22 -4.48
N GLY A 89 -10.37 7.37 -4.00
CA GLY A 89 -10.64 7.58 -2.59
C GLY A 89 -9.46 8.14 -1.81
N CYS A 90 -8.27 8.15 -2.38
CA CYS A 90 -7.07 8.72 -1.75
C CYS A 90 -6.71 10.03 -2.43
N GLU A 91 -6.55 11.11 -1.65
CA GLU A 91 -6.22 12.42 -2.20
C GLU A 91 -4.77 12.47 -2.68
N LYS A 92 -3.87 11.83 -1.95
CA LYS A 92 -2.45 11.87 -2.28
C LYS A 92 -2.06 10.62 -3.06
N PRO A 93 -1.17 10.74 -4.05
CA PRO A 93 -0.68 9.56 -4.75
C PRO A 93 0.20 8.72 -3.85
N PHE A 94 0.24 7.44 -4.16
CA PHE A 94 1.17 6.52 -3.50
C PHE A 94 2.51 6.53 -4.22
N ALA A 95 3.59 6.53 -3.45
CA ALA A 95 4.93 6.36 -3.97
C ALA A 95 5.28 4.88 -3.95
N VAL A 96 5.75 4.37 -5.08
CA VAL A 96 6.16 2.96 -5.22
C VAL A 96 7.59 2.94 -5.73
N ALA A 97 8.47 2.21 -5.05
CA ALA A 97 9.88 2.10 -5.44
C ALA A 97 10.15 0.68 -5.92
N ILE A 98 10.62 0.55 -7.14
CA ILE A 98 10.86 -0.74 -7.78
C ILE A 98 12.34 -0.87 -8.10
N ALA A 99 12.96 -1.97 -7.60
CA ALA A 99 14.35 -2.27 -7.96
C ALA A 99 14.39 -2.73 -9.41
N GLU A 100 15.42 -2.31 -10.15
CA GLU A 100 15.55 -2.63 -11.58
C GLU A 100 15.59 -4.12 -11.87
N THR A 101 16.09 -4.90 -10.95
CA THR A 101 16.26 -6.34 -11.13
C THR A 101 15.36 -7.17 -10.23
N GLY A 102 14.31 -6.57 -9.69
CA GLY A 102 13.43 -7.27 -8.78
C GLY A 102 12.32 -8.05 -9.47
N ALA A 103 11.55 -8.79 -8.68
CA ALA A 103 10.40 -9.54 -9.17
C ALA A 103 9.27 -8.63 -9.68
N ASN A 104 9.43 -7.34 -9.51
CA ASN A 104 8.45 -6.33 -9.85
C ASN A 104 8.85 -5.53 -11.09
N SER A 105 9.66 -6.09 -11.97
CA SER A 105 10.17 -5.39 -13.15
C SER A 105 9.25 -5.59 -14.36
N ASP A 106 8.01 -5.16 -14.24
CA ASP A 106 7.03 -5.28 -15.31
C ASP A 106 7.18 -4.12 -16.29
N GLN A 107 7.39 -4.44 -17.56
CA GLN A 107 7.62 -3.43 -18.60
C GLN A 107 6.34 -2.75 -19.08
N SER A 108 5.18 -3.20 -18.64
CA SER A 108 3.90 -2.58 -19.00
C SER A 108 3.54 -1.40 -18.11
N LEU A 109 4.45 -0.95 -17.23
CA LEU A 109 4.18 0.12 -16.28
C LEU A 109 4.39 1.49 -16.95
N GLU A 110 3.41 1.93 -17.71
CA GLU A 110 3.46 3.19 -18.45
C GLU A 110 2.54 4.23 -17.81
N ARG A 111 2.85 5.50 -18.06
CA ARG A 111 1.99 6.60 -17.59
C ARG A 111 0.56 6.42 -18.08
N GLN A 112 -0.38 6.74 -17.22
CA GLN A 112 -1.82 6.65 -17.45
C GLN A 112 -2.35 5.24 -17.58
N SER A 113 -1.50 4.22 -17.39
CA SER A 113 -1.95 2.83 -17.34
C SER A 113 -2.72 2.56 -16.06
N ILE A 114 -3.75 1.75 -16.18
CA ILE A 114 -4.47 1.22 -15.01
C ILE A 114 -3.86 -0.14 -14.69
N VAL A 115 -3.31 -0.24 -13.49
CA VAL A 115 -2.60 -1.45 -13.05
C VAL A 115 -3.07 -1.81 -11.64
N TRP A 116 -2.49 -2.85 -11.08
CA TRP A 116 -2.81 -3.30 -9.72
C TRP A 116 -1.70 -2.94 -8.77
N LEU A 117 -2.10 -2.42 -7.61
CA LEU A 117 -1.20 -2.11 -6.51
C LEU A 117 -1.45 -3.18 -5.45
N SER A 118 -0.39 -3.88 -5.03
CA SER A 118 -0.52 -5.00 -4.10
C SER A 118 0.47 -4.86 -2.94
N TRP A 119 0.18 -5.53 -1.84
CA TRP A 119 1.01 -5.50 -0.64
C TRP A 119 0.77 -6.76 0.17
N ALA A 120 1.78 -7.15 0.96
CA ALA A 120 1.64 -8.22 1.94
C ALA A 120 1.13 -7.61 3.25
N ASP A 121 0.28 -8.34 3.97
CA ASP A 121 -0.30 -7.84 5.22
C ASP A 121 0.77 -7.41 6.21
N GLU A 122 1.86 -8.18 6.33
CA GLU A 122 2.94 -7.88 7.26
C GLU A 122 3.75 -6.63 6.89
N SER A 123 3.55 -6.09 5.70
CA SER A 123 4.19 -4.84 5.29
C SER A 123 3.45 -3.59 5.77
N LEU A 124 2.25 -3.75 6.30
CA LEU A 124 1.45 -2.64 6.79
C LEU A 124 1.89 -2.29 8.21
N ILE A 125 2.15 -1.02 8.44
CA ILE A 125 2.58 -0.51 9.76
C ILE A 125 1.44 0.31 10.32
N LEU A 126 0.99 -0.03 11.54
CA LEU A 126 -0.11 0.69 12.17
C LEU A 126 0.45 1.74 13.12
N LEU A 127 -0.04 2.97 12.99
CA LEU A 127 0.39 4.11 13.78
C LEU A 127 -0.80 4.76 14.45
N PRO A 128 -0.62 5.32 15.65
CA PRO A 128 -1.71 6.03 16.29
C PRO A 128 -2.05 7.31 15.54
N ARG A 129 -3.32 7.66 15.52
CA ARG A 129 -3.79 8.91 14.93
C ARG A 129 -4.02 9.91 16.07
N ASP A 130 -3.40 11.06 15.94
CA ASP A 130 -3.57 12.13 16.92
C ASP A 130 -4.87 12.91 16.71
#